data_1bd0280ad67fed948320b6a7626860d6
#
_entry.id   1bd0280ad67fed948320b6a7626860d6
#
_cell.length_a   1.000
_cell.length_b   1.000
_cell.length_c   1.000
_cell.angle_alpha   90.00
_cell.angle_beta   90.00
_cell.angle_gamma   90.00
#
_symmetry.space_group_name_H-M   'P 1'
#
loop_
_entity.id
_entity.type
_entity.pdbx_description
1 polymer ?
#
loop_
_entity_poly.entity_id
_entity_poly.type
_entity_poly.pdbx_seq_one_letter_code
_entity_poly.pdbx_strand_id
1 'polypeptide(L)'
;MSTPGTAAPGSGALELPPFSLDVQALDLGGDMKAVGLELVGTENREPVRGKDAAEIWSAVFPALAGNESYAVDFFSHIERVREFCKTREIAIRDAAERCVVLPQPNSEQLRQIFERFEGETFGIRAGTATQSADAALEGTLSKRGLDAYQPVYARYTFCAICEPEDGWVTLLSESLWPSEVIRLVRPAIHPFDIHIARPN
;
A
#
# COMPACT_ATOMS: atom_id res chain seq x y z
N MET A 1 -54.97 35.90 -13.50
CA MET A 1 -54.32 35.44 -12.28
C MET A 1 -53.67 34.09 -12.55
N SER A 2 -52.37 34.09 -12.84
CA SER A 2 -51.64 32.89 -13.21
C SER A 2 -50.84 32.46 -11.97
N THR A 3 -51.07 31.22 -11.52
CA THR A 3 -50.36 30.59 -10.42
C THR A 3 -48.95 30.21 -10.86
N PRO A 4 -47.90 30.48 -10.06
CA PRO A 4 -46.56 30.03 -10.37
C PRO A 4 -46.42 28.53 -10.01
N GLY A 5 -45.99 27.75 -10.99
CA GLY A 5 -45.67 26.33 -10.80
C GLY A 5 -44.46 26.16 -9.88
N THR A 6 -44.66 25.38 -8.85
CA THR A 6 -43.61 24.93 -7.92
C THR A 6 -42.72 23.94 -8.66
N ALA A 7 -41.48 24.35 -8.96
CA ALA A 7 -40.45 23.42 -9.43
C ALA A 7 -40.13 22.42 -8.31
N ALA A 8 -40.23 21.13 -8.63
CA ALA A 8 -39.79 20.07 -7.74
C ALA A 8 -38.27 20.18 -7.48
N PRO A 9 -37.81 19.94 -6.24
CA PRO A 9 -36.37 19.89 -5.98
C PRO A 9 -35.78 18.75 -6.81
N GLY A 10 -34.80 19.07 -7.66
CA GLY A 10 -34.06 18.08 -8.40
C GLY A 10 -33.46 17.06 -7.44
N SER A 11 -33.67 15.79 -7.73
CA SER A 11 -32.96 14.70 -7.09
C SER A 11 -31.48 14.85 -7.43
N GLY A 12 -30.71 15.48 -6.54
CA GLY A 12 -29.27 15.45 -6.64
C GLY A 12 -28.86 13.98 -6.59
N ALA A 13 -28.45 13.43 -7.73
CA ALA A 13 -27.75 12.18 -7.75
C ALA A 13 -26.54 12.37 -6.82
N LEU A 14 -26.45 11.56 -5.78
CA LEU A 14 -25.25 11.49 -4.96
C LEU A 14 -24.12 11.10 -5.92
N GLU A 15 -23.23 12.05 -6.21
CA GLU A 15 -22.02 11.74 -6.96
C GLU A 15 -21.25 10.70 -6.17
N LEU A 16 -20.92 9.58 -6.83
CA LEU A 16 -20.08 8.54 -6.21
C LEU A 16 -18.66 9.11 -6.05
N PRO A 17 -17.96 8.78 -4.95
CA PRO A 17 -16.55 9.10 -4.82
C PRO A 17 -15.76 8.64 -6.05
N PRO A 18 -14.74 9.40 -6.51
CA PRO A 18 -14.01 9.07 -7.74
C PRO A 18 -13.23 7.75 -7.64
N PHE A 19 -12.86 7.36 -6.41
CA PHE A 19 -12.03 6.18 -6.15
C PHE A 19 -12.68 5.22 -5.17
N SER A 20 -12.36 3.94 -5.31
CA SER A 20 -12.72 2.87 -4.37
C SER A 20 -11.45 2.16 -3.89
N LEU A 21 -11.36 1.95 -2.58
CA LEU A 21 -10.39 1.02 -1.98
C LEU A 21 -11.15 -0.26 -1.58
N ASP A 22 -10.95 -1.30 -2.34
CA ASP A 22 -11.54 -2.61 -2.08
C ASP A 22 -10.63 -3.40 -1.15
N VAL A 23 -11.20 -3.99 -0.10
CA VAL A 23 -10.47 -4.71 0.94
C VAL A 23 -11.05 -6.09 1.10
N GLN A 24 -10.29 -7.13 0.76
CA GLN A 24 -10.77 -8.51 0.74
C GLN A 24 -9.79 -9.49 1.38
N ALA A 25 -10.31 -10.56 1.97
CA ALA A 25 -9.48 -11.68 2.39
C ALA A 25 -9.00 -12.46 1.17
N LEU A 26 -7.73 -12.86 1.16
CA LEU A 26 -7.16 -13.69 0.11
C LEU A 26 -6.90 -15.09 0.64
N ASP A 27 -7.23 -16.10 -0.17
CA ASP A 27 -6.83 -17.49 0.05
C ASP A 27 -5.58 -17.77 -0.81
N LEU A 28 -4.42 -17.73 -0.18
CA LEU A 28 -3.14 -18.05 -0.83
C LEU A 28 -2.75 -19.52 -0.66
N GLY A 29 -3.65 -20.32 -0.06
CA GLY A 29 -3.40 -21.73 0.28
C GLY A 29 -2.65 -21.92 1.60
N GLY A 30 -2.84 -23.09 2.22
CA GLY A 30 -2.30 -23.38 3.55
C GLY A 30 -2.92 -22.54 4.65
N ASP A 31 -2.13 -22.27 5.70
CA ASP A 31 -2.56 -21.44 6.84
C ASP A 31 -2.19 -19.95 6.69
N MET A 32 -1.79 -19.54 5.49
CA MET A 32 -1.32 -18.17 5.24
C MET A 32 -2.48 -17.17 5.21
N LYS A 33 -2.39 -16.15 6.07
CA LYS A 33 -3.37 -15.08 6.18
C LYS A 33 -2.94 -13.89 5.33
N ALA A 34 -3.80 -13.50 4.40
CA ALA A 34 -3.54 -12.38 3.53
C ALA A 34 -4.79 -11.53 3.29
N VAL A 35 -4.55 -10.24 3.06
CA VAL A 35 -5.59 -9.26 2.69
C VAL A 35 -5.15 -8.57 1.41
N GLY A 36 -6.03 -8.60 0.41
CA GLY A 36 -5.88 -7.81 -0.81
C GLY A 36 -6.44 -6.41 -0.62
N LEU A 37 -5.70 -5.42 -1.08
CA LEU A 37 -6.14 -4.04 -1.23
C LEU A 37 -6.08 -3.69 -2.70
N GLU A 38 -7.20 -3.23 -3.27
CA GLU A 38 -7.29 -2.83 -4.66
C GLU A 38 -7.79 -1.39 -4.74
N LEU A 39 -6.98 -0.50 -5.32
CA LEU A 39 -7.34 0.90 -5.51
C LEU A 39 -7.75 1.13 -6.97
N VAL A 40 -9.04 1.40 -7.18
CA VAL A 40 -9.64 1.49 -8.51
C VAL A 40 -10.55 2.71 -8.63
N GLY A 41 -10.78 3.15 -9.88
CA GLY A 41 -11.83 4.11 -10.18
C GLY A 41 -13.22 3.54 -9.92
N THR A 42 -14.11 4.31 -9.30
CA THR A 42 -15.44 3.83 -8.90
C THR A 42 -16.30 3.48 -10.12
N GLU A 43 -16.21 4.25 -11.21
CA GLU A 43 -17.03 4.05 -12.39
C GLU A 43 -16.51 2.97 -13.35
N ASN A 44 -15.20 3.01 -13.64
CA ASN A 44 -14.59 2.17 -14.68
C ASN A 44 -13.86 0.95 -14.15
N ARG A 45 -13.64 0.87 -12.83
CA ARG A 45 -12.90 -0.20 -12.16
C ARG A 45 -11.45 -0.37 -12.66
N GLU A 46 -10.90 0.66 -13.31
CA GLU A 46 -9.49 0.66 -13.69
C GLU A 46 -8.59 1.01 -12.51
N PRO A 47 -7.36 0.47 -12.45
CA PRO A 47 -6.38 0.83 -11.43
C PRO A 47 -6.15 2.35 -11.39
N VAL A 48 -6.19 2.93 -10.21
CA VAL A 48 -5.79 4.34 -10.00
C VAL A 48 -4.26 4.40 -10.06
N ARG A 49 -3.75 5.36 -10.83
CA ARG A 49 -2.33 5.47 -11.12
C ARG A 49 -1.78 6.87 -10.84
N GLY A 50 -0.47 7.00 -10.96
CA GLY A 50 0.23 8.28 -10.88
C GLY A 50 0.13 8.92 -9.51
N LYS A 51 -0.02 10.23 -9.53
CA LYS A 51 0.02 11.05 -8.33
C LYS A 51 -1.08 10.72 -7.33
N ASP A 52 -2.30 10.48 -7.80
CA ASP A 52 -3.45 10.20 -6.92
C ASP A 52 -3.25 8.86 -6.17
N ALA A 53 -2.81 7.81 -6.86
CA ALA A 53 -2.46 6.54 -6.24
C ALA A 53 -1.33 6.71 -5.22
N ALA A 54 -0.28 7.47 -5.57
CA ALA A 54 0.87 7.70 -4.71
C ALA A 54 0.48 8.46 -3.43
N GLU A 55 -0.39 9.45 -3.52
CA GLU A 55 -0.92 10.17 -2.36
C GLU A 55 -1.72 9.25 -1.44
N ILE A 56 -2.61 8.43 -2.00
CA ILE A 56 -3.45 7.50 -1.23
C ILE A 56 -2.59 6.43 -0.54
N TRP A 57 -1.70 5.76 -1.27
CA TRP A 57 -0.84 4.72 -0.70
C TRP A 57 0.10 5.27 0.37
N SER A 58 0.62 6.50 0.19
CA SER A 58 1.46 7.15 1.20
C SER A 58 0.73 7.49 2.50
N ALA A 59 -0.60 7.54 2.49
CA ALA A 59 -1.43 7.68 3.68
C ALA A 59 -1.82 6.32 4.28
N VAL A 60 -2.05 5.31 3.44
CA VAL A 60 -2.48 3.96 3.84
C VAL A 60 -1.41 3.25 4.67
N PHE A 61 -0.15 3.20 4.19
CA PHE A 61 0.89 2.41 4.88
C PHE A 61 1.27 2.93 6.27
N PRO A 62 1.46 4.23 6.51
CA PRO A 62 1.66 4.74 7.86
C PRO A 62 0.47 4.44 8.79
N ALA A 63 -0.76 4.49 8.27
CA ALA A 63 -1.96 4.15 9.05
C ALA A 63 -2.00 2.66 9.44
N LEU A 64 -1.59 1.77 8.54
CA LEU A 64 -1.46 0.34 8.83
C LEU A 64 -0.34 0.04 9.81
N ALA A 65 0.79 0.73 9.71
CA ALA A 65 1.92 0.57 10.62
C ALA A 65 1.63 1.14 12.01
N GLY A 66 0.78 2.16 12.13
CA GLY A 66 0.48 2.81 13.40
C GLY A 66 1.74 3.45 14.03
N ASN A 67 2.15 2.93 15.19
CA ASN A 67 3.36 3.39 15.88
C ASN A 67 4.59 2.53 15.56
N GLU A 68 4.46 1.52 14.74
CA GLU A 68 5.57 0.63 14.39
C GLU A 68 6.46 1.26 13.32
N SER A 69 7.75 0.94 13.37
CA SER A 69 8.66 1.29 12.29
C SER A 69 8.33 0.47 11.05
N TYR A 70 8.54 1.04 9.88
CA TYR A 70 8.41 0.32 8.62
C TYR A 70 9.58 0.62 7.69
N ALA A 71 9.78 -0.27 6.72
CA ALA A 71 10.82 -0.13 5.72
C ALA A 71 10.28 -0.52 4.34
N VAL A 72 10.84 0.07 3.28
CA VAL A 72 10.56 -0.29 1.89
C VAL A 72 11.72 -1.11 1.35
N ASP A 73 11.42 -2.27 0.79
CA ASP A 73 12.40 -3.24 0.30
C ASP A 73 12.38 -3.30 -1.22
N PHE A 74 13.49 -2.97 -1.86
CA PHE A 74 13.70 -3.14 -3.29
C PHE A 74 14.68 -4.28 -3.57
N PHE A 75 14.37 -5.13 -4.54
CA PHE A 75 15.17 -6.28 -4.98
C PHE A 75 15.39 -6.29 -6.50
N SER A 76 14.87 -5.29 -7.22
CA SER A 76 15.08 -5.03 -8.64
C SER A 76 15.50 -3.57 -8.85
N HIS A 77 16.07 -3.26 -10.01
CA HIS A 77 16.44 -1.89 -10.41
C HIS A 77 17.24 -1.11 -9.37
N ILE A 78 18.12 -1.79 -8.64
CA ILE A 78 18.84 -1.28 -7.46
C ILE A 78 19.59 0.03 -7.73
N GLU A 79 20.28 0.15 -8.85
CA GLU A 79 21.02 1.38 -9.19
C GLU A 79 20.08 2.57 -9.41
N ARG A 80 18.92 2.35 -10.03
CA ARG A 80 17.89 3.37 -10.21
C ARG A 80 17.31 3.83 -8.87
N VAL A 81 17.14 2.90 -7.93
CA VAL A 81 16.69 3.21 -6.55
C VAL A 81 17.76 4.03 -5.81
N ARG A 82 19.03 3.63 -5.90
CA ARG A 82 20.15 4.37 -5.28
C ARG A 82 20.26 5.80 -5.79
N GLU A 83 20.20 5.98 -7.11
CA GLU A 83 20.27 7.31 -7.73
C GLU A 83 19.09 8.19 -7.31
N PHE A 84 17.89 7.64 -7.32
CA PHE A 84 16.69 8.34 -6.85
C PHE A 84 16.82 8.76 -5.39
N CYS A 85 17.19 7.86 -4.50
CA CYS A 85 17.35 8.16 -3.08
C CYS A 85 18.43 9.22 -2.84
N LYS A 86 19.55 9.14 -3.55
CA LYS A 86 20.62 10.14 -3.47
C LYS A 86 20.13 11.53 -3.87
N THR A 87 19.35 11.64 -4.95
CA THR A 87 18.84 12.94 -5.44
C THR A 87 17.75 13.53 -4.56
N ARG A 88 17.09 12.72 -3.73
CA ARG A 88 15.99 13.10 -2.83
C ARG A 88 16.38 13.09 -1.36
N GLU A 89 17.65 12.84 -1.06
CA GLU A 89 18.16 12.75 0.32
C GLU A 89 17.38 11.73 1.18
N ILE A 90 16.92 10.64 0.54
CA ILE A 90 16.25 9.54 1.24
C ILE A 90 17.32 8.59 1.78
N ALA A 91 17.21 8.26 3.05
CA ALA A 91 18.12 7.30 3.67
C ALA A 91 17.95 5.92 3.02
N ILE A 92 19.07 5.30 2.69
CA ILE A 92 19.10 3.93 2.14
C ILE A 92 20.13 3.09 2.90
N ARG A 93 19.90 1.79 2.88
CA ARG A 93 20.84 0.79 3.40
C ARG A 93 20.94 -0.37 2.40
N ASP A 94 22.17 -0.66 1.98
CA ASP A 94 22.44 -1.89 1.23
C ASP A 94 22.29 -3.09 2.18
N ALA A 95 21.30 -3.91 1.93
CA ALA A 95 20.96 -5.03 2.78
C ALA A 95 21.64 -6.32 2.31
N ALA A 96 21.73 -6.50 0.99
CA ALA A 96 22.44 -7.61 0.34
C ALA A 96 22.80 -7.17 -1.09
N GLU A 97 23.53 -8.03 -1.83
CA GLU A 97 24.01 -7.72 -3.20
C GLU A 97 22.91 -7.18 -4.14
N ARG A 98 21.68 -7.68 -3.98
CA ARG A 98 20.52 -7.31 -4.81
C ARG A 98 19.29 -6.88 -3.98
N CYS A 99 19.53 -6.26 -2.83
CA CYS A 99 18.47 -5.75 -1.97
C CYS A 99 18.87 -4.42 -1.35
N VAL A 100 18.03 -3.42 -1.54
CA VAL A 100 18.17 -2.09 -0.94
C VAL A 100 16.96 -1.83 -0.07
N VAL A 101 17.19 -1.37 1.14
CA VAL A 101 16.17 -1.06 2.14
C VAL A 101 16.14 0.44 2.40
N LEU A 102 14.96 1.02 2.33
CA LEU A 102 14.71 2.40 2.72
C LEU A 102 14.08 2.40 4.12
N PRO A 103 14.86 2.69 5.17
CA PRO A 103 14.34 2.65 6.54
C PRO A 103 13.48 3.88 6.80
N GLN A 104 12.28 3.66 7.29
CA GLN A 104 11.34 4.68 7.76
C GLN A 104 11.20 5.93 6.86
N PRO A 105 10.87 5.78 5.57
CA PRO A 105 10.59 6.94 4.74
C PRO A 105 9.37 7.69 5.32
N ASN A 106 9.44 9.02 5.38
CA ASN A 106 8.28 9.81 5.76
C ASN A 106 7.19 9.77 4.66
N SER A 107 5.98 10.28 4.94
CA SER A 107 4.86 10.21 3.98
C SER A 107 5.18 10.85 2.64
N GLU A 108 5.91 11.98 2.60
CA GLU A 108 6.31 12.61 1.35
C GLU A 108 7.32 11.78 0.57
N GLN A 109 8.30 11.19 1.25
CA GLN A 109 9.25 10.27 0.64
C GLN A 109 8.56 9.01 0.12
N LEU A 110 7.60 8.47 0.89
CA LEU A 110 6.81 7.32 0.47
C LEU A 110 5.95 7.64 -0.76
N ARG A 111 5.32 8.82 -0.80
CA ARG A 111 4.58 9.31 -1.98
C ARG A 111 5.49 9.36 -3.22
N GLN A 112 6.69 9.94 -3.09
CA GLN A 112 7.66 10.01 -4.18
C GLN A 112 8.13 8.62 -4.65
N ILE A 113 8.24 7.65 -3.74
CA ILE A 113 8.57 6.25 -4.05
C ILE A 113 7.46 5.64 -4.91
N PHE A 114 6.20 5.73 -4.48
CA PHE A 114 5.06 5.20 -5.22
C PHE A 114 4.92 5.83 -6.61
N GLU A 115 5.10 7.15 -6.71
CA GLU A 115 5.05 7.87 -7.98
C GLU A 115 6.20 7.47 -8.92
N ARG A 116 7.42 7.34 -8.38
CA ARG A 116 8.61 7.06 -9.20
C ARG A 116 8.73 5.61 -9.64
N PHE A 117 8.25 4.69 -8.82
CA PHE A 117 8.38 3.24 -9.02
C PHE A 117 7.01 2.58 -9.26
N GLU A 118 6.07 3.31 -9.86
CA GLU A 118 4.72 2.82 -10.17
C GLU A 118 4.75 1.51 -10.98
N GLY A 119 5.59 1.41 -12.00
CA GLY A 119 5.74 0.21 -12.84
C GLY A 119 6.66 -0.87 -12.24
N GLU A 120 6.97 -0.81 -10.95
CA GLU A 120 7.88 -1.74 -10.29
C GLU A 120 7.18 -2.44 -9.12
N THR A 121 7.48 -3.70 -8.92
CA THR A 121 7.03 -4.42 -7.73
C THR A 121 8.06 -4.25 -6.61
N PHE A 122 7.62 -3.84 -5.43
CA PHE A 122 8.46 -3.69 -4.24
C PHE A 122 7.72 -4.10 -2.97
N GLY A 123 8.47 -4.25 -1.88
CA GLY A 123 7.91 -4.65 -0.60
C GLY A 123 7.86 -3.54 0.43
N ILE A 124 6.92 -3.65 1.37
CA ILE A 124 6.90 -2.84 2.59
C ILE A 124 6.70 -3.79 3.77
N ARG A 125 7.53 -3.67 4.80
CA ARG A 125 7.36 -4.42 6.05
C ARG A 125 7.25 -3.46 7.22
N ALA A 126 6.39 -3.77 8.18
CA ALA A 126 6.21 -3.01 9.40
C ALA A 126 6.32 -3.89 10.64
N GLY A 127 6.84 -3.34 11.73
CA GLY A 127 7.02 -4.02 13.00
C GLY A 127 8.49 -4.19 13.38
N THR A 128 8.70 -4.47 14.66
CA THR A 128 10.03 -4.71 15.24
C THR A 128 10.42 -6.18 15.11
N ALA A 129 11.09 -6.52 14.02
CA ALA A 129 11.81 -7.78 13.99
C ALA A 129 13.17 -7.64 14.71
N THR A 130 13.72 -8.74 15.18
CA THR A 130 15.11 -8.73 15.70
C THR A 130 16.07 -8.44 14.55
N GLN A 131 17.20 -7.79 14.83
CA GLN A 131 18.22 -7.49 13.83
C GLN A 131 18.66 -8.76 13.04
N SER A 132 18.70 -9.90 13.69
CA SER A 132 19.03 -11.18 13.05
C SER A 132 17.93 -11.67 12.11
N ALA A 133 16.65 -11.42 12.42
CA ALA A 133 15.53 -11.78 11.55
C ALA A 133 15.50 -10.88 10.31
N ASP A 134 15.77 -9.59 10.46
CA ASP A 134 15.88 -8.65 9.34
C ASP A 134 17.01 -9.05 8.40
N ALA A 135 18.21 -9.33 8.93
CA ALA A 135 19.35 -9.76 8.12
C ALA A 135 19.07 -11.08 7.37
N ALA A 136 18.37 -12.02 7.99
CA ALA A 136 17.99 -13.30 7.35
C ALA A 136 16.97 -13.06 6.22
N LEU A 137 15.97 -12.21 6.45
CA LEU A 137 14.99 -11.83 5.43
C LEU A 137 15.68 -11.14 4.24
N GLU A 138 16.50 -10.14 4.48
CA GLU A 138 17.19 -9.35 3.46
C GLU A 138 18.11 -10.24 2.59
N GLY A 139 18.82 -11.19 3.19
CA GLY A 139 19.59 -12.19 2.46
C GLY A 139 18.72 -13.13 1.60
N THR A 140 17.46 -13.34 1.97
CA THR A 140 16.51 -14.15 1.21
C THR A 140 15.83 -13.33 0.11
N LEU A 141 15.48 -12.07 0.38
CA LEU A 141 14.91 -11.13 -0.60
C LEU A 141 15.80 -10.98 -1.85
N SER A 142 17.12 -10.93 -1.66
CA SER A 142 18.07 -10.83 -2.77
C SER A 142 18.05 -12.05 -3.71
N LYS A 143 17.55 -13.21 -3.25
CA LYS A 143 17.52 -14.48 -3.99
C LYS A 143 16.12 -14.84 -4.50
N ARG A 144 15.09 -14.57 -3.72
CA ARG A 144 13.73 -15.05 -3.94
C ARG A 144 12.72 -13.93 -4.18
N GLY A 145 13.16 -12.66 -4.15
CA GLY A 145 12.25 -11.54 -4.21
C GLY A 145 11.21 -11.61 -3.08
N LEU A 146 9.99 -11.19 -3.35
CA LEU A 146 8.92 -11.07 -2.35
C LEU A 146 8.41 -12.41 -1.80
N ASP A 147 8.69 -13.53 -2.45
CA ASP A 147 8.42 -14.86 -1.89
C ASP A 147 9.16 -15.09 -0.56
N ALA A 148 10.20 -14.28 -0.28
CA ALA A 148 10.91 -14.31 0.99
C ALA A 148 10.04 -13.88 2.19
N TYR A 149 8.96 -13.15 1.99
CA TYR A 149 8.07 -12.75 3.07
C TYR A 149 7.25 -13.90 3.63
N GLN A 150 6.85 -14.86 2.79
CA GLN A 150 5.97 -15.96 3.19
C GLN A 150 6.44 -16.74 4.43
N PRO A 151 7.72 -17.15 4.56
CA PRO A 151 8.16 -17.90 5.74
C PRO A 151 8.37 -17.05 7.00
N VAL A 152 8.29 -15.72 6.91
CA VAL A 152 8.68 -14.84 8.02
C VAL A 152 7.66 -13.76 8.37
N TYR A 153 6.59 -13.59 7.57
CA TYR A 153 5.63 -12.49 7.77
C TYR A 153 5.01 -12.45 9.18
N ALA A 154 4.84 -13.61 9.82
CA ALA A 154 4.33 -13.69 11.19
C ALA A 154 5.21 -13.02 12.25
N ARG A 155 6.45 -12.65 11.91
CA ARG A 155 7.38 -11.91 12.77
C ARG A 155 7.23 -10.40 12.66
N TYR A 156 6.41 -9.93 11.73
CA TYR A 156 6.14 -8.53 11.46
C TYR A 156 4.67 -8.21 11.75
N THR A 157 4.36 -6.95 11.94
CA THR A 157 2.97 -6.50 11.98
C THR A 157 2.30 -6.78 10.65
N PHE A 158 3.03 -6.51 9.55
CA PHE A 158 2.69 -6.98 8.22
C PHE A 158 3.94 -6.99 7.30
N CYS A 159 3.84 -7.78 6.23
CA CYS A 159 4.66 -7.66 5.04
C CYS A 159 3.73 -7.40 3.84
N ALA A 160 3.99 -6.37 3.06
CA ALA A 160 3.19 -6.00 1.90
C ALA A 160 3.96 -6.22 0.61
N ILE A 161 3.27 -6.73 -0.40
CA ILE A 161 3.73 -6.79 -1.78
C ILE A 161 2.94 -5.72 -2.54
N CYS A 162 3.65 -4.72 -3.05
CA CYS A 162 3.07 -3.59 -3.75
C CYS A 162 3.26 -3.73 -5.25
N GLU A 163 2.17 -3.67 -5.99
CA GLU A 163 2.06 -3.68 -7.46
C GLU A 163 1.29 -2.42 -7.87
N PRO A 164 1.94 -1.23 -7.80
CA PRO A 164 1.22 0.03 -7.92
C PRO A 164 0.59 0.25 -9.31
N GLU A 165 1.21 -0.28 -10.37
CA GLU A 165 0.68 -0.20 -11.74
C GLU A 165 -0.69 -0.88 -11.85
N ASP A 166 -0.89 -1.97 -11.11
CA ASP A 166 -2.15 -2.71 -11.06
C ASP A 166 -3.12 -2.20 -9.98
N GLY A 167 -2.73 -1.14 -9.25
CA GLY A 167 -3.50 -0.62 -8.12
C GLY A 167 -3.61 -1.62 -6.96
N TRP A 168 -2.72 -2.61 -6.88
CA TRP A 168 -2.85 -3.77 -6.01
C TRP A 168 -1.78 -3.83 -4.92
N VAL A 169 -2.20 -4.27 -3.74
CA VAL A 169 -1.33 -4.60 -2.61
C VAL A 169 -1.80 -5.89 -1.95
N THR A 170 -0.88 -6.82 -1.76
CA THR A 170 -1.09 -8.02 -0.93
C THR A 170 -0.45 -7.82 0.43
N LEU A 171 -1.26 -7.80 1.50
CA LEU A 171 -0.79 -7.76 2.88
C LEU A 171 -0.72 -9.18 3.46
N LEU A 172 0.44 -9.59 3.93
CA LEU A 172 0.64 -10.80 4.72
C LEU A 172 0.72 -10.39 6.19
N SER A 173 -0.19 -10.89 7.03
CA SER A 173 -0.25 -10.54 8.45
C SER A 173 -1.03 -11.58 9.26
N GLU A 174 -0.58 -11.84 10.49
CA GLU A 174 -1.34 -12.65 11.44
C GLU A 174 -2.48 -11.88 12.12
N SER A 175 -2.39 -10.54 12.17
CA SER A 175 -3.30 -9.69 12.95
C SER A 175 -4.21 -8.80 12.12
N LEU A 176 -3.85 -8.51 10.85
CA LEU A 176 -4.65 -7.63 10.00
C LEU A 176 -5.64 -8.42 9.14
N TRP A 177 -6.91 -8.40 9.56
CA TRP A 177 -8.05 -8.87 8.78
C TRP A 177 -8.69 -7.71 8.01
N PRO A 178 -9.52 -7.97 6.99
CA PRO A 178 -10.18 -6.90 6.22
C PRO A 178 -10.88 -5.85 7.09
N SER A 179 -11.56 -6.28 8.17
CA SER A 179 -12.22 -5.36 9.10
C SER A 179 -11.25 -4.46 9.85
N GLU A 180 -10.11 -5.00 10.23
CA GLU A 180 -9.06 -4.26 10.95
C GLU A 180 -8.35 -3.30 10.00
N VAL A 181 -8.01 -3.74 8.80
CA VAL A 181 -7.44 -2.88 7.76
C VAL A 181 -8.37 -1.68 7.50
N ILE A 182 -9.66 -1.91 7.27
CA ILE A 182 -10.64 -0.85 7.05
C ILE A 182 -10.68 0.14 8.23
N ARG A 183 -10.68 -0.38 9.46
CA ARG A 183 -10.68 0.45 10.67
C ARG A 183 -9.47 1.37 10.74
N LEU A 184 -8.29 0.85 10.41
CA LEU A 184 -7.03 1.57 10.47
C LEU A 184 -6.89 2.61 9.34
N VAL A 185 -7.24 2.23 8.12
CA VAL A 185 -7.02 3.11 6.95
C VAL A 185 -8.08 4.19 6.79
N ARG A 186 -9.31 3.96 7.25
CA ARG A 186 -10.44 4.88 7.05
C ARG A 186 -10.14 6.33 7.44
N PRO A 187 -9.55 6.63 8.62
CA PRO A 187 -9.23 8.02 8.97
C PRO A 187 -8.20 8.65 8.04
N ALA A 188 -7.24 7.86 7.56
CA ALA A 188 -6.14 8.35 6.72
C ALA A 188 -6.59 8.67 5.29
N ILE A 189 -7.55 7.91 4.75
CA ILE A 189 -8.05 8.12 3.37
C ILE A 189 -9.29 9.01 3.29
N HIS A 190 -9.88 9.38 4.42
CA HIS A 190 -11.06 10.28 4.46
C HIS A 190 -10.85 11.59 3.68
N PRO A 191 -9.66 12.22 3.69
CA PRO A 191 -9.43 13.45 2.92
C PRO A 191 -9.49 13.29 1.40
N PHE A 192 -9.41 12.07 0.87
CA PHE A 192 -9.34 11.77 -0.57
C PHE A 192 -10.68 11.41 -1.19
N ASP A 193 -11.78 11.50 -0.42
CA ASP A 193 -13.12 11.11 -0.90
C ASP A 193 -13.13 9.71 -1.55
N ILE A 194 -12.75 8.70 -0.77
CA ILE A 194 -12.60 7.31 -1.21
C ILE A 194 -13.72 6.46 -0.62
N HIS A 195 -14.38 5.69 -1.47
CA HIS A 195 -15.29 4.63 -1.05
C HIS A 195 -14.49 3.41 -0.59
N ILE A 196 -14.81 2.86 0.60
CA ILE A 196 -14.22 1.58 1.04
C ILE A 196 -15.25 0.49 0.81
N ALA A 197 -14.93 -0.44 -0.08
CA ALA A 197 -15.77 -1.59 -0.37
C ALA A 197 -15.20 -2.88 0.25
N ARG A 198 -16.11 -3.79 0.59
CA ARG A 198 -15.80 -5.20 0.88
C ARG A 198 -16.43 -6.00 -0.25
N PRO A 199 -15.68 -6.44 -1.24
CA PRO A 199 -16.20 -7.41 -2.19
C PRO A 199 -16.64 -8.67 -1.43
N ASN A 200 -17.82 -9.16 -1.77
CA ASN A 200 -18.43 -10.35 -1.16
C ASN A 200 -17.68 -11.62 -1.56
#